data_d3d2be5fc755d686fd7378671803a848
#
_entry.id   d3d2be5fc755d686fd7378671803a848
#
_cell.length_a   1.000
_cell.length_b   1.000
_cell.length_c   1.000
_cell.angle_alpha   90.00
_cell.angle_beta   90.00
_cell.angle_gamma   90.00
#
_symmetry.space_group_name_H-M   'P 1'
#
loop_
_entity.id
_entity.type
_entity.pdbx_description
1 polymer ?
#
loop_
_entity_poly.entity_id
_entity_poly.type
_entity_poly.pdbx_seq_one_letter_code
_entity_poly.pdbx_strand_id
1 'polypeptide(L)' 'MRDARYLRAQAELCLEIARQMSDPRAAEQLRADAARYHAEAAEIEGTEPSEPVIFAKEN' A
#
# COMPACT_ATOMS: atom_id res chain seq x y z
N MET A 1 11.44 9.97 -10.88
CA MET A 1 11.51 8.54 -10.95
C MET A 1 10.84 7.86 -9.79
N ARG A 2 10.08 6.83 -10.08
CA ARG A 2 9.35 6.13 -9.03
C ARG A 2 10.16 5.00 -8.46
N ASP A 3 10.24 4.90 -7.19
CA ASP A 3 10.83 3.75 -6.57
C ASP A 3 9.94 3.29 -5.44
N ALA A 4 10.29 2.16 -4.83
CA ALA A 4 9.43 1.56 -3.81
C ALA A 4 9.23 2.48 -2.62
N ARG A 5 10.24 3.22 -2.24
CA ARG A 5 10.12 4.12 -1.10
C ARG A 5 9.16 5.26 -1.39
N TYR A 6 9.25 5.80 -2.60
CA TYR A 6 8.35 6.86 -3.00
C TYR A 6 6.90 6.35 -2.98
N LEU A 7 6.69 5.17 -3.52
CA LEU A 7 5.35 4.61 -3.59
C LEU A 7 4.79 4.31 -2.22
N ARG A 8 5.63 3.83 -1.31
CA ARG A 8 5.16 3.59 0.05
C ARG A 8 4.82 4.88 0.75
N ALA A 9 5.60 5.91 0.52
CA ALA A 9 5.29 7.21 1.10
C ALA A 9 3.97 7.75 0.59
N GLN A 10 3.70 7.56 -0.70
CA GLN A 10 2.42 7.97 -1.26
C GLN A 10 1.27 7.19 -0.64
N ALA A 11 1.46 5.89 -0.43
CA ALA A 11 0.45 5.08 0.19
C ALA A 11 0.14 5.56 1.61
N GLU A 12 1.18 5.87 2.36
CA GLU A 12 0.99 6.37 3.72
C GLU A 12 0.25 7.68 3.73
N LEU A 13 0.58 8.55 2.80
CA LEU A 13 -0.09 9.83 2.71
C LEU A 13 -1.57 9.64 2.39
N CYS A 14 -1.88 8.74 1.48
CA CYS A 14 -3.27 8.47 1.15
C CYS A 14 -4.03 7.95 2.37
N LEU A 15 -3.41 7.08 3.15
CA LEU A 15 -4.06 6.56 4.34
C LEU A 15 -4.26 7.64 5.39
N GLU A 16 -3.29 8.51 5.51
CA GLU A 16 -3.38 9.60 6.46
C GLU A 16 -4.53 10.54 6.10
N ILE A 17 -4.63 10.89 4.83
CA ILE A 17 -5.71 11.74 4.37
C ILE A 17 -7.05 11.04 4.56
N ALA A 18 -7.10 9.73 4.26
CA ALA A 18 -8.33 8.98 4.40
C ALA A 18 -8.86 9.02 5.82
N ARG A 19 -7.95 8.98 6.79
CA ARG A 19 -8.37 9.01 8.19
C ARG A 19 -9.00 10.32 8.58
N GLN A 20 -8.66 11.39 7.87
CA GLN A 20 -9.19 12.71 8.18
C GLN A 20 -10.38 13.09 7.34
N MET A 21 -10.77 12.24 6.38
CA MET A 21 -11.91 12.54 5.55
C MET A 21 -13.21 12.23 6.27
N SER A 22 -14.18 13.12 6.11
CA SER A 22 -15.50 12.80 6.62
C SER A 22 -16.32 12.06 5.60
N ASP A 23 -15.97 12.13 4.34
CA ASP A 23 -16.72 11.48 3.29
C ASP A 23 -16.25 10.03 3.15
N PRO A 24 -17.09 9.04 3.46
CA PRO A 24 -16.66 7.65 3.41
C PRO A 24 -16.27 7.19 2.00
N ARG A 25 -16.90 7.74 0.99
CA ARG A 25 -16.56 7.37 -0.37
C ARG A 25 -15.17 7.83 -0.75
N ALA A 26 -14.85 9.07 -0.40
CA ALA A 26 -13.54 9.60 -0.67
C ALA A 26 -12.48 8.85 0.13
N ALA A 27 -12.78 8.53 1.37
CA ALA A 27 -11.84 7.79 2.20
C ALA A 27 -11.58 6.41 1.62
N GLU A 28 -12.63 5.77 1.13
CA GLU A 28 -12.48 4.46 0.53
C GLU A 28 -11.61 4.52 -0.72
N GLN A 29 -11.80 5.55 -1.53
CA GLN A 29 -10.99 5.72 -2.73
C GLN A 29 -9.52 5.89 -2.37
N LEU A 30 -9.25 6.66 -1.35
CA LEU A 30 -7.87 6.86 -0.92
C LEU A 30 -7.25 5.58 -0.41
N ARG A 31 -8.03 4.77 0.29
CA ARG A 31 -7.53 3.48 0.77
C ARG A 31 -7.24 2.54 -0.39
N ALA A 32 -8.07 2.58 -1.42
CA ALA A 32 -7.82 1.76 -2.60
C ALA A 32 -6.56 2.21 -3.32
N ASP A 33 -6.35 3.52 -3.39
CA ASP A 33 -5.14 4.06 -3.99
C ASP A 33 -3.91 3.63 -3.20
N ALA A 34 -4.00 3.67 -1.88
CA ALA A 34 -2.89 3.25 -1.04
C ALA A 34 -2.53 1.78 -1.29
N ALA A 35 -3.54 0.95 -1.44
CA ALA A 35 -3.30 -0.47 -1.71
C ALA A 35 -2.58 -0.65 -3.03
N ARG A 36 -2.96 0.14 -4.03
CA ARG A 36 -2.31 0.09 -5.32
C ARG A 36 -0.86 0.52 -5.25
N TYR A 37 -0.60 1.59 -4.52
CA TYR A 37 0.78 2.05 -4.36
C TYR A 37 1.62 1.00 -3.66
N HIS A 38 1.07 0.36 -2.63
CA HIS A 38 1.81 -0.69 -1.94
C HIS A 38 2.10 -1.86 -2.85
N ALA A 39 1.13 -2.24 -3.68
CA ALA A 39 1.32 -3.34 -4.60
C ALA A 39 2.42 -3.03 -5.62
N GLU A 40 2.42 -1.79 -6.12
CA GLU A 40 3.45 -1.39 -7.06
C GLU A 40 4.83 -1.39 -6.41
N ALA A 41 4.89 -0.94 -5.17
CA ALA A 41 6.15 -0.94 -4.46
C ALA A 41 6.68 -2.36 -4.29
N ALA A 42 5.79 -3.28 -3.99
CA ALA A 42 6.19 -4.67 -3.82
C ALA A 42 6.71 -5.24 -5.13
N GLU A 43 6.09 -4.86 -6.24
CA GLU A 43 6.55 -5.32 -7.54
C GLU A 43 7.94 -4.82 -7.86
N ILE A 44 8.21 -3.58 -7.54
CA ILE A 44 9.51 -3.01 -7.79
C ILE A 44 10.57 -3.73 -6.97
N GLU A 45 10.24 -4.09 -5.75
CA GLU A 45 11.17 -4.78 -4.88
C GLU A 45 11.21 -6.28 -5.10
N GLY A 46 10.30 -6.80 -5.92
CA GLY A 46 10.26 -8.23 -6.17
C GLY A 46 9.66 -9.03 -5.04
N THR A 47 8.82 -8.40 -4.20
CA THR A 47 8.16 -9.11 -3.13
C THR A 47 6.67 -9.11 -3.37
N GLU A 48 6.00 -10.09 -2.78
CA GLU A 48 4.57 -10.22 -2.92
C GLU A 48 3.89 -9.46 -1.81
N PRO A 49 3.00 -8.55 -2.13
CA PRO A 49 2.38 -7.74 -1.10
C PRO A 49 1.53 -8.54 -0.12
N SER A 50 0.93 -9.60 -0.55
CA SER A 50 0.09 -10.37 0.34
C SER A 50 0.78 -11.61 0.88
N GLU A 51 2.05 -11.76 0.65
CA GLU A 51 2.75 -12.94 1.04
C GLU A 51 2.90 -13.06 2.51
N PRO A 52 2.30 -13.98 3.13
CA PRO A 52 2.52 -14.12 4.53
C PRO A 52 3.76 -14.87 4.67
N VAL A 53 4.40 -14.80 4.93
CA VAL A 53 5.51 -15.41 5.06
C VAL A 53 5.60 -16.70 5.49
N ILE A 54 5.27 -17.25 5.20
CA ILE A 54 5.33 -18.25 5.43
C ILE A 54 6.02 -19.04 5.54
N PHE A 55 6.15 -19.00 5.63
CA PHE A 55 6.60 -19.41 5.73
C PHE A 55 7.13 -19.99 6.25
N ALA A 56 7.25 -19.90 6.43
CA ALA A 56 7.74 -20.25 6.85
C ALA A 56 7.53 -21.32 7.37
N LYS A 57 7.20 -21.77 7.37
CA LYS A 57 6.94 -22.58 7.62
C LYS A 57 7.14 -23.50 7.42
N GLU A 58 7.42 -23.80 7.29
CA GLU A 58 7.62 -24.52 7.04
C GLU A 58 8.09 -25.06 7.25
N ASN A 59 8.28 -25.37 7.46
CA ASN A 59 8.77 -25.87 7.55
C ASN A 59 9.05 -26.35 7.76
#